data_4aa37e6e773493b91ed837244cb64511
#
_entry.id   4aa37e6e773493b91ed837244cb64511
#
_cell.length_a   1.000
_cell.length_b   1.000
_cell.length_c   1.000
_cell.angle_alpha   90.00
_cell.angle_beta   90.00
_cell.angle_gamma   90.00
#
_symmetry.space_group_name_H-M   'P 1'
#
loop_
_entity.id
_entity.type
_entity.pdbx_description
1 polymer ?
#
loop_
_entity_poly.entity_id
_entity_poly.type
_entity_poly.pdbx_seq_one_letter_code
_entity_poly.pdbx_strand_id
1 'polypeptide(L)'
;MPCTAKKAEAARPEMNASGYRDVDVVITTRELGRMIREAGLDFKHLPEDSYDSPLGTGTGAAVIFGTTGGVMEAALRTVADVLTGENLQTVDYNDVRGMDQTREAELTIAGNTVKIAVVHTLASARKILERIRAGEADYQFIEVMA
;
A
#
# COMPACT_ATOMS: atom_id res chain seq x y z
N MET A 1 5.44 -3.43 -0.73
CA MET A 1 6.51 -2.61 -0.13
C MET A 1 7.72 -3.49 0.11
N PRO A 2 8.91 -3.09 -0.30
CA PRO A 2 10.14 -3.83 0.00
C PRO A 2 10.45 -3.71 1.49
N CYS A 3 10.23 -4.79 2.23
CA CYS A 3 10.42 -4.81 3.68
C CYS A 3 10.97 -6.16 4.13
N THR A 4 12.13 -6.16 4.79
CA THR A 4 12.76 -7.38 5.30
C THR A 4 11.95 -8.03 6.44
N ALA A 5 11.10 -7.27 7.14
CA ALA A 5 10.18 -7.79 8.14
C ALA A 5 9.16 -8.79 7.56
N LYS A 6 8.95 -8.79 6.25
CA LYS A 6 8.12 -9.79 5.56
C LYS A 6 8.63 -11.23 5.73
N LYS A 7 9.93 -11.42 5.94
CA LYS A 7 10.49 -12.75 6.28
C LYS A 7 9.96 -13.26 7.62
N ALA A 8 9.90 -12.39 8.62
CA ALA A 8 9.36 -12.73 9.94
C ALA A 8 7.83 -12.87 9.89
N GLU A 9 7.14 -12.02 9.14
CA GLU A 9 5.69 -12.10 8.94
C GLU A 9 5.29 -13.44 8.30
N ALA A 10 5.96 -13.85 7.22
CA ALA A 10 5.70 -15.12 6.53
C ALA A 10 5.93 -16.36 7.44
N ALA A 11 6.72 -16.21 8.49
CA ALA A 11 7.01 -17.30 9.44
C ALA A 11 6.01 -17.39 10.61
N ARG A 12 5.03 -16.49 10.67
CA ARG A 12 4.03 -16.52 11.74
C ARG A 12 3.14 -17.77 11.65
N PRO A 13 2.75 -18.37 12.79
CA PRO A 13 1.91 -19.57 12.79
C PRO A 13 0.54 -19.40 12.12
N GLU A 14 -0.03 -18.17 12.19
CA GLU A 14 -1.33 -17.82 11.62
C GLU A 14 -1.30 -17.65 10.09
N MET A 15 -0.11 -17.57 9.46
CA MET A 15 0.04 -17.44 8.02
C MET A 15 -0.10 -18.79 7.29
N ASN A 16 -1.21 -19.47 7.56
CA ASN A 16 -1.56 -20.78 6.99
C ASN A 16 -3.07 -21.04 6.98
N ALA A 17 -3.86 -20.01 6.77
CA ALA A 17 -5.33 -20.07 6.84
C ALA A 17 -5.96 -21.15 5.91
N SER A 18 -5.29 -21.47 4.81
CA SER A 18 -5.69 -22.52 3.86
C SER A 18 -5.28 -23.95 4.29
N GLY A 19 -4.56 -24.11 5.40
CA GLY A 19 -3.92 -25.38 5.80
C GLY A 19 -2.52 -25.58 5.20
N TYR A 20 -2.08 -24.67 4.33
CA TYR A 20 -0.74 -24.59 3.75
C TYR A 20 -0.14 -23.24 4.10
N ARG A 21 1.18 -23.11 4.00
CA ARG A 21 1.83 -21.82 4.18
C ARG A 21 1.31 -20.84 3.12
N ASP A 22 0.87 -19.66 3.58
CA ASP A 22 0.34 -18.62 2.66
C ASP A 22 1.45 -17.98 1.81
N VAL A 23 2.69 -17.97 2.33
CA VAL A 23 3.88 -17.45 1.64
C VAL A 23 5.03 -18.45 1.80
N ASP A 24 5.48 -19.03 0.71
CA ASP A 24 6.57 -20.01 0.71
C ASP A 24 7.93 -19.36 0.95
N VAL A 25 8.22 -18.27 0.24
CA VAL A 25 9.53 -17.63 0.25
C VAL A 25 9.40 -16.12 0.17
N VAL A 26 10.18 -15.43 0.98
CA VAL A 26 10.39 -13.97 0.87
C VAL A 26 11.86 -13.72 0.55
N ILE A 27 12.12 -13.10 -0.59
CA ILE A 27 13.47 -12.73 -1.02
C ILE A 27 13.63 -11.21 -1.07
N THR A 28 14.82 -10.75 -0.74
CA THR A 28 15.21 -9.35 -0.90
C THR A 28 15.69 -9.08 -2.33
N THR A 29 15.76 -7.82 -2.73
CA THR A 29 16.34 -7.43 -4.03
C THR A 29 17.79 -7.92 -4.17
N ARG A 30 18.57 -7.95 -3.07
CA ARG A 30 19.93 -8.49 -3.08
C ARG A 30 19.98 -9.99 -3.33
N GLU A 31 19.06 -10.74 -2.73
CA GLU A 31 18.93 -12.18 -2.94
C GLU A 31 18.49 -12.46 -4.39
N LEU A 32 17.52 -11.71 -4.92
CA LEU A 32 17.14 -11.81 -6.34
C LEU A 32 18.35 -11.51 -7.26
N GLY A 33 19.11 -10.44 -7.01
CA GLY A 33 20.30 -10.13 -7.79
C GLY A 33 21.39 -11.21 -7.71
N ARG A 34 21.42 -11.95 -6.62
CA ARG A 34 22.32 -13.11 -6.47
C ARG A 34 21.84 -14.30 -7.29
N MET A 35 20.53 -14.60 -7.22
CA MET A 35 19.91 -15.67 -8.02
C MET A 35 20.11 -15.44 -9.54
N ILE A 36 19.92 -14.21 -10.02
CA ILE A 36 20.15 -13.85 -11.42
C ILE A 36 21.61 -14.17 -11.84
N ARG A 37 22.58 -13.81 -10.99
CA ARG A 37 24.00 -14.11 -11.27
C ARG A 37 24.32 -15.59 -11.22
N GLU A 38 23.77 -16.32 -10.26
CA GLU A 38 23.96 -17.77 -10.13
C GLU A 38 23.30 -18.54 -11.30
N ALA A 39 22.20 -18.02 -11.83
CA ALA A 39 21.58 -18.54 -13.05
C ALA A 39 22.36 -18.23 -14.33
N GLY A 40 23.44 -17.45 -14.25
CA GLY A 40 24.28 -17.09 -15.42
C GLY A 40 23.59 -16.11 -16.37
N LEU A 41 22.57 -15.39 -15.92
CA LEU A 41 21.83 -14.43 -16.75
C LEU A 41 22.62 -13.12 -16.86
N ASP A 42 22.93 -12.70 -18.09
CA ASP A 42 23.49 -11.37 -18.35
C ASP A 42 22.38 -10.31 -18.34
N PHE A 43 22.00 -9.91 -17.13
CA PHE A 43 20.86 -9.02 -16.90
C PHE A 43 20.96 -7.67 -17.63
N LYS A 44 22.17 -7.21 -17.91
CA LYS A 44 22.39 -5.91 -18.56
C LYS A 44 22.19 -5.95 -20.09
N HIS A 45 22.30 -7.13 -20.67
CA HIS A 45 22.24 -7.32 -22.11
C HIS A 45 21.06 -8.24 -22.53
N LEU A 46 20.04 -8.33 -21.69
CA LEU A 46 18.80 -9.01 -22.06
C LEU A 46 18.16 -8.27 -23.23
N PRO A 47 17.56 -8.98 -24.20
CA PRO A 47 16.76 -8.35 -25.23
C PRO A 47 15.54 -7.67 -24.62
N GLU A 48 15.07 -6.61 -25.23
CA GLU A 48 13.79 -6.02 -24.90
C GLU A 48 12.66 -6.98 -25.27
N ASP A 49 11.67 -7.09 -24.38
CA ASP A 49 10.50 -7.93 -24.56
C ASP A 49 9.25 -7.22 -24.04
N SER A 50 8.09 -7.75 -24.38
CA SER A 50 6.80 -7.24 -23.91
C SER A 50 6.33 -8.01 -22.69
N TYR A 51 5.60 -7.33 -21.80
CA TYR A 51 4.96 -8.01 -20.68
C TYR A 51 3.87 -8.96 -21.18
N ASP A 52 3.71 -10.07 -20.48
CA ASP A 52 2.63 -11.01 -20.73
C ASP A 52 1.26 -10.34 -20.58
N SER A 53 0.36 -10.61 -21.55
CA SER A 53 -0.94 -9.94 -21.64
C SER A 53 -1.80 -10.02 -20.35
N PRO A 54 -1.87 -11.13 -19.62
CA PRO A 54 -2.65 -11.21 -18.39
C PRO A 54 -2.15 -10.33 -17.24
N LEU A 55 -0.87 -9.97 -17.25
CA LEU A 55 -0.21 -9.17 -16.24
C LEU A 55 0.28 -7.83 -16.78
N GLY A 56 0.21 -7.64 -18.09
CA GLY A 56 0.84 -6.52 -18.78
C GLY A 56 0.01 -5.24 -18.86
N THR A 57 -1.28 -5.28 -18.58
CA THR A 57 -2.13 -4.08 -18.53
C THR A 57 -2.18 -3.55 -17.12
N GLY A 58 -1.23 -2.69 -16.76
CA GLY A 58 -1.30 -1.91 -15.54
C GLY A 58 -2.43 -0.89 -15.62
N THR A 59 -3.18 -0.71 -14.52
CA THR A 59 -4.11 0.40 -14.36
C THR A 59 -3.37 1.62 -13.82
N GLY A 60 -3.98 2.82 -13.89
CA GLY A 60 -3.45 4.01 -13.24
C GLY A 60 -3.22 3.82 -11.74
N ALA A 61 -4.01 2.95 -11.09
CA ALA A 61 -3.84 2.57 -9.70
C ALA A 61 -2.46 1.95 -9.42
N ALA A 62 -1.96 1.07 -10.30
CA ALA A 62 -0.64 0.45 -10.13
C ALA A 62 0.50 1.47 -10.14
N VAL A 63 0.37 2.55 -10.90
CA VAL A 63 1.36 3.63 -10.96
C VAL A 63 1.45 4.39 -9.64
N ILE A 64 0.31 4.70 -9.01
CA ILE A 64 0.26 5.50 -7.78
C ILE A 64 0.58 4.70 -6.51
N PHE A 65 0.57 3.38 -6.53
CA PHE A 65 0.90 2.53 -5.39
C PHE A 65 2.30 2.78 -4.82
N GLY A 66 3.23 3.27 -5.63
CA GLY A 66 4.60 3.60 -5.21
C GLY A 66 4.71 4.91 -4.41
N THR A 67 3.67 5.70 -4.34
CA THR A 67 3.64 6.96 -3.59
C THR A 67 2.91 6.83 -2.27
N THR A 68 3.27 7.67 -1.30
CA THR A 68 2.58 7.73 -0.01
C THR A 68 1.12 8.15 -0.19
N GLY A 69 0.21 7.35 0.34
CA GLY A 69 -1.22 7.54 0.16
C GLY A 69 -1.76 7.02 -1.17
N GLY A 70 -0.90 6.44 -2.03
CA GLY A 70 -1.32 5.96 -3.34
C GLY A 70 -2.22 4.73 -3.29
N VAL A 71 -2.00 3.83 -2.34
CA VAL A 71 -2.88 2.68 -2.14
C VAL A 71 -4.25 3.14 -1.63
N MET A 72 -4.27 4.08 -0.68
CA MET A 72 -5.49 4.72 -0.19
C MET A 72 -6.25 5.40 -1.33
N GLU A 73 -5.57 6.23 -2.12
CA GLU A 73 -6.17 6.93 -3.26
C GLU A 73 -6.76 5.95 -4.28
N ALA A 74 -6.05 4.88 -4.62
CA ALA A 74 -6.54 3.85 -5.52
C ALA A 74 -7.81 3.16 -4.98
N ALA A 75 -7.83 2.84 -3.68
CA ALA A 75 -9.00 2.26 -3.02
C ALA A 75 -10.20 3.22 -3.06
N LEU A 76 -9.99 4.49 -2.72
CA LEU A 76 -11.05 5.51 -2.72
C LEU A 76 -11.60 5.76 -4.12
N ARG A 77 -10.76 5.80 -5.15
CA ARG A 77 -11.18 5.91 -6.55
C ARG A 77 -12.04 4.73 -6.97
N THR A 78 -11.63 3.51 -6.60
CA THR A 78 -12.39 2.30 -6.89
C THR A 78 -13.75 2.31 -6.19
N VAL A 79 -13.78 2.70 -4.91
CA VAL A 79 -15.05 2.79 -4.14
C VAL A 79 -15.97 3.85 -4.74
N ALA A 80 -15.45 5.02 -5.10
CA ALA A 80 -16.25 6.06 -5.74
C ALA A 80 -16.84 5.59 -7.08
N ASP A 81 -16.00 5.00 -7.93
CA ASP A 81 -16.44 4.46 -9.23
C ASP A 81 -17.53 3.40 -9.09
N VAL A 82 -17.36 2.44 -8.17
CA VAL A 82 -18.35 1.36 -7.93
C VAL A 82 -19.67 1.90 -7.37
N LEU A 83 -19.62 2.91 -6.50
CA LEU A 83 -20.83 3.42 -5.83
C LEU A 83 -21.55 4.50 -6.63
N THR A 84 -20.84 5.31 -7.39
CA THR A 84 -21.41 6.47 -8.08
C THR A 84 -21.37 6.36 -9.60
N GLY A 85 -20.54 5.49 -10.16
CA GLY A 85 -20.23 5.44 -11.59
C GLY A 85 -19.36 6.62 -12.06
N GLU A 86 -18.83 7.41 -11.13
CA GLU A 86 -18.04 8.60 -11.42
C GLU A 86 -16.63 8.46 -10.84
N ASN A 87 -15.64 8.92 -11.60
CA ASN A 87 -14.26 8.94 -11.13
C ASN A 87 -14.03 10.02 -10.08
N LEU A 88 -13.43 9.66 -8.97
CA LEU A 88 -12.93 10.61 -7.98
C LEU A 88 -11.86 11.51 -8.61
N GLN A 89 -12.03 12.83 -8.57
CA GLN A 89 -11.13 13.79 -9.25
C GLN A 89 -9.75 13.82 -8.58
N THR A 90 -9.65 14.41 -7.43
CA THR A 90 -8.40 14.59 -6.67
C THR A 90 -8.68 14.34 -5.20
N VAL A 91 -7.67 13.83 -4.49
CA VAL A 91 -7.68 13.75 -3.03
C VAL A 91 -6.68 14.75 -2.50
N ASP A 92 -7.18 15.80 -1.86
CA ASP A 92 -6.34 16.83 -1.26
C ASP A 92 -6.01 16.44 0.19
N TYR A 93 -4.75 16.14 0.43
CA TYR A 93 -4.24 15.80 1.76
C TYR A 93 -3.73 17.02 2.50
N ASN A 94 -4.13 17.15 3.75
CA ASN A 94 -3.66 18.18 4.67
C ASN A 94 -2.71 17.57 5.70
N ASP A 95 -1.65 18.29 6.03
CA ASP A 95 -0.74 17.85 7.11
C ASP A 95 -1.44 18.03 8.48
N VAL A 96 -1.33 17.01 9.34
CA VAL A 96 -1.93 17.05 10.67
C VAL A 96 -1.06 17.87 11.60
N ARG A 97 -1.61 18.94 12.15
CA ARG A 97 -0.89 19.86 13.05
C ARG A 97 -0.30 19.12 14.26
N GLY A 98 1.00 19.27 14.46
CA GLY A 98 1.72 18.65 15.57
C GLY A 98 2.01 17.15 15.39
N MET A 99 1.75 16.60 14.21
CA MET A 99 2.07 15.22 13.86
C MET A 99 2.85 15.17 12.56
N ASP A 100 4.17 15.18 12.67
CA ASP A 100 5.04 14.98 11.51
C ASP A 100 4.72 13.66 10.81
N GLN A 101 4.83 13.65 9.48
CA GLN A 101 4.60 12.47 8.66
C GLN A 101 3.17 11.89 8.73
N THR A 102 2.18 12.71 9.04
CA THR A 102 0.78 12.34 9.06
C THR A 102 -0.02 13.33 8.22
N ARG A 103 -0.79 12.81 7.29
CA ARG A 103 -1.69 13.57 6.41
C ARG A 103 -3.10 13.06 6.58
N GLU A 104 -4.06 13.95 6.46
CA GLU A 104 -5.47 13.61 6.49
C GLU A 104 -6.22 14.23 5.31
N ALA A 105 -7.31 13.61 4.93
CA ALA A 105 -8.27 14.18 4.00
C ALA A 105 -9.69 13.83 4.41
N GLU A 106 -10.62 14.66 4.01
CA GLU A 106 -12.04 14.43 4.16
C GLU A 106 -12.69 14.50 2.78
N LEU A 107 -13.45 13.48 2.42
CA LEU A 107 -14.05 13.28 1.12
C LEU A 107 -15.52 12.96 1.26
N THR A 108 -16.33 13.38 0.29
CA THR A 108 -17.72 12.93 0.20
C THR A 108 -17.85 11.91 -0.93
N ILE A 109 -18.22 10.68 -0.58
CA ILE A 109 -18.44 9.60 -1.54
C ILE A 109 -19.88 9.09 -1.38
N ALA A 110 -20.66 9.12 -2.45
CA ALA A 110 -22.08 8.71 -2.44
C ALA A 110 -22.89 9.37 -1.29
N GLY A 111 -22.64 10.64 -1.00
CA GLY A 111 -23.31 11.41 0.05
C GLY A 111 -22.82 11.14 1.47
N ASN A 112 -21.83 10.27 1.66
CA ASN A 112 -21.23 9.99 2.97
C ASN A 112 -19.88 10.67 3.09
N THR A 113 -19.63 11.30 4.23
CA THR A 113 -18.34 11.86 4.58
C THR A 113 -17.39 10.76 5.04
N VAL A 114 -16.25 10.65 4.38
CA VAL A 114 -15.17 9.68 4.69
C VAL A 114 -13.93 10.46 5.09
N LYS A 115 -13.50 10.28 6.34
CA LYS A 115 -12.23 10.83 6.85
C LYS A 115 -11.15 9.77 6.78
N ILE A 116 -10.03 10.14 6.21
CA ILE A 116 -8.89 9.25 6.00
C ILE A 116 -7.62 9.84 6.58
N ALA A 117 -6.70 8.95 6.97
CA ALA A 117 -5.36 9.35 7.38
C ALA A 117 -4.31 8.48 6.70
N VAL A 118 -3.21 9.09 6.29
CA VAL A 118 -2.01 8.43 5.79
C VAL A 118 -0.86 8.76 6.73
N VAL A 119 -0.25 7.73 7.30
CA VAL A 119 0.82 7.89 8.27
C VAL A 119 2.08 7.14 7.84
N HIS A 120 3.22 7.77 8.06
CA HIS A 120 4.51 7.11 7.95
C HIS A 120 4.98 6.66 9.33
N THR A 121 5.62 5.52 9.36
CA THR A 121 6.20 4.88 10.53
C THR A 121 5.17 4.35 11.55
N LEU A 122 5.56 3.31 12.27
CA LEU A 122 4.74 2.73 13.35
C LEU A 122 4.60 3.69 14.55
N ALA A 123 5.55 4.60 14.74
CA ALA A 123 5.46 5.60 15.80
C ALA A 123 4.33 6.61 15.54
N SER A 124 4.17 7.07 14.30
CA SER A 124 3.06 7.94 13.89
C SER A 124 1.72 7.19 13.91
N ALA A 125 1.71 5.93 13.46
CA ALA A 125 0.52 5.08 13.56
C ALA A 125 0.05 4.93 15.01
N ARG A 126 0.96 4.71 15.96
CA ARG A 126 0.62 4.65 17.40
C ARG A 126 -0.05 5.93 17.87
N LYS A 127 0.48 7.10 17.54
CA LYS A 127 -0.12 8.39 17.92
C LYS A 127 -1.55 8.54 17.39
N ILE A 128 -1.81 8.17 16.15
CA ILE A 128 -3.17 8.18 15.58
C ILE A 128 -4.10 7.26 16.36
N LEU A 129 -3.67 6.03 16.66
CA LEU A 129 -4.48 5.08 17.42
C LEU A 129 -4.75 5.54 18.84
N GLU A 130 -3.81 6.23 19.49
CA GLU A 130 -4.01 6.83 20.82
C GLU A 130 -5.04 7.96 20.75
N ARG A 131 -5.00 8.83 19.75
CA ARG A 131 -6.02 9.87 19.53
C ARG A 131 -7.42 9.28 19.30
N ILE A 132 -7.52 8.21 18.50
CA ILE A 132 -8.80 7.52 18.28
C ILE A 132 -9.33 6.94 19.60
N ARG A 133 -8.48 6.30 20.40
CA ARG A 133 -8.86 5.77 21.71
C ARG A 133 -9.29 6.85 22.70
N ALA A 134 -8.72 8.05 22.60
CA ALA A 134 -9.10 9.21 23.39
C ALA A 134 -10.39 9.89 22.89
N GLY A 135 -10.94 9.47 21.75
CA GLY A 135 -12.09 10.13 21.15
C GLY A 135 -11.77 11.46 20.46
N GLU A 136 -10.49 11.73 20.20
CA GLU A 136 -10.01 12.99 19.60
C GLU A 136 -9.92 12.92 18.07
N ALA A 137 -10.09 11.76 17.48
CA ALA A 137 -10.04 11.52 16.04
C ALA A 137 -10.99 10.41 15.64
N ASP A 138 -11.58 10.57 14.45
CA ASP A 138 -12.52 9.62 13.84
C ASP A 138 -12.15 9.46 12.35
N TYR A 139 -11.49 8.36 12.02
CA TYR A 139 -11.11 8.02 10.66
C TYR A 139 -11.76 6.70 10.27
N GLN A 140 -12.38 6.67 9.09
CA GLN A 140 -12.96 5.46 8.51
C GLN A 140 -11.89 4.59 7.85
N PHE A 141 -10.76 5.20 7.43
CA PHE A 141 -9.66 4.46 6.82
C PHE A 141 -8.30 5.07 7.18
N ILE A 142 -7.33 4.21 7.48
CA ILE A 142 -5.97 4.62 7.82
C ILE A 142 -4.98 3.80 7.01
N GLU A 143 -4.14 4.46 6.21
CA GLU A 143 -3.00 3.83 5.55
C GLU A 143 -1.74 4.03 6.37
N VAL A 144 -1.04 2.94 6.67
CA VAL A 144 0.25 2.98 7.36
C VAL A 144 1.36 2.59 6.39
N MET A 145 2.25 3.54 6.12
CA MET A 145 3.46 3.33 5.32
C MET A 145 4.66 3.12 6.24
N ALA A 146 5.40 2.03 6.01
CA ALA A 146 6.60 1.70 6.77
C ALA A 146 7.86 2.25 6.11
#